data_35aaf0abc9f8b46f7985df7196eb8384
#
_entry.id   35aaf0abc9f8b46f7985df7196eb8384
#
_cell.length_a   1.000
_cell.length_b   1.000
_cell.length_c   1.000
_cell.angle_alpha   90.00
_cell.angle_beta   90.00
_cell.angle_gamma   90.00
#
_symmetry.space_group_name_H-M   'P 1'
#
loop_
_entity.id
_entity.type
_entity.pdbx_description
1 polymer ?
#
loop_
_entity_poly.entity_id
_entity_poly.type
_entity_poly.pdbx_seq_one_letter_code
_entity_poly.pdbx_strand_id
1 'polypeptide(L)'
;MITCETPYIRHVSIPPQMEQAIYDLPRLLAFREALETLDLAASPTARVLYPYTTTHLRRVGILCGSFNPLTLAHTELAERARQVFELDCVFFTLAKITVDKEQVTGMGLEDRLLLLSLYAQQHNHLGVALVNRGLYFEQAQAFRTLLGAQAVLHFVIGMDKLFQILDPRYYRDRKAALRQLFSLASLLIANRSDMNQQVFTQLLDQPENRPYRPSLHFFLLPAEVADLSATAIRNTLAAGKSVAKQVPQETTTFVTETRAYHPPTQSGDETLDAYVIRSHLFELLATVRPWATQEADFQHLLHVALSTSEKGRRLRRLSGGEDPLPLLRSCQEES
;
A
#
# COMPACT_ATOMS: atom_id res chain seq x y z
N MET A 1 44.39 -14.00 24.72
CA MET A 1 43.36 -12.99 25.00
C MET A 1 42.83 -12.50 23.67
N ILE A 2 41.69 -13.03 23.25
CA ILE A 2 41.00 -12.64 22.02
C ILE A 2 39.85 -11.76 22.46
N THR A 3 39.97 -10.47 22.19
CA THR A 3 38.91 -9.49 22.46
C THR A 3 37.84 -9.65 21.38
N CYS A 4 36.66 -10.04 21.80
CA CYS A 4 35.46 -10.13 21.01
C CYS A 4 34.88 -8.70 20.83
N GLU A 5 35.10 -8.10 19.67
CA GLU A 5 34.45 -6.84 19.30
C GLU A 5 33.00 -7.14 18.86
N THR A 6 32.06 -6.66 19.64
CA THR A 6 30.63 -6.61 19.30
C THR A 6 30.45 -5.71 18.07
N PRO A 7 29.74 -6.13 17.00
CA PRO A 7 29.49 -5.28 15.85
C PRO A 7 28.56 -4.12 16.26
N TYR A 8 29.09 -2.91 16.12
CA TYR A 8 28.40 -1.65 16.27
C TYR A 8 27.21 -1.60 15.31
N ILE A 9 25.99 -1.70 15.85
CA ILE A 9 24.79 -1.39 15.09
C ILE A 9 24.81 0.11 14.84
N ARG A 10 25.14 0.52 13.63
CA ARG A 10 24.97 1.92 13.20
C ARG A 10 23.47 2.23 13.31
N HIS A 11 23.12 3.06 14.28
CA HIS A 11 21.85 3.78 14.26
C HIS A 11 21.87 4.67 13.01
N VAL A 12 21.18 4.24 11.95
CA VAL A 12 20.87 5.10 10.82
C VAL A 12 19.88 6.12 11.36
N SER A 13 20.32 7.35 11.58
CA SER A 13 19.46 8.45 12.01
C SER A 13 18.40 8.67 10.93
N ILE A 14 17.14 8.48 11.28
CA ILE A 14 15.97 8.75 10.43
C ILE A 14 15.97 10.26 10.18
N PRO A 15 15.82 10.71 8.90
CA PRO A 15 15.71 12.15 8.64
C PRO A 15 14.49 12.72 9.38
N PRO A 16 14.60 13.81 10.14
CA PRO A 16 13.48 14.42 10.88
C PRO A 16 12.25 14.72 10.01
N GLN A 17 12.44 14.97 8.72
CA GLN A 17 11.39 15.21 7.75
C GLN A 17 10.49 13.98 7.48
N MET A 18 10.98 12.76 7.66
CA MET A 18 10.18 11.54 7.43
C MET A 18 9.24 11.25 8.60
N GLU A 19 9.69 11.48 9.84
CA GLU A 19 8.84 11.31 11.02
C GLU A 19 7.64 12.27 10.97
N GLN A 20 7.88 13.55 10.65
CA GLN A 20 6.81 14.54 10.49
C GLN A 20 5.84 14.16 9.36
N ALA A 21 6.34 13.59 8.26
CA ALA A 21 5.52 13.22 7.11
C ALA A 21 4.51 12.07 7.42
N ILE A 22 4.74 11.27 8.45
CA ILE A 22 3.78 10.23 8.92
C ILE A 22 2.53 10.87 9.55
N TYR A 23 2.65 12.09 10.04
CA TYR A 23 1.58 12.86 10.67
C TYR A 23 1.00 13.95 9.75
N ASP A 24 1.28 13.90 8.44
CA ASP A 24 0.75 14.81 7.42
C ASP A 24 -0.78 14.65 7.29
N LEU A 25 -1.51 15.29 8.22
CA LEU A 25 -2.96 15.23 8.27
C LEU A 25 -3.63 15.78 7.00
N PRO A 26 -3.21 16.92 6.41
CA PRO A 26 -3.77 17.39 5.15
C PRO A 26 -3.68 16.34 4.04
N ARG A 27 -2.57 15.63 3.93
CA ARG A 27 -2.36 14.56 2.95
C ARG A 27 -3.24 13.34 3.23
N LEU A 28 -3.36 12.92 4.49
CA LEU A 28 -4.26 11.82 4.89
C LEU A 28 -5.72 12.16 4.56
N LEU A 29 -6.16 13.39 4.83
CA LEU A 29 -7.50 13.87 4.50
C LEU A 29 -7.73 13.95 2.99
N ALA A 30 -6.73 14.33 2.20
CA ALA A 30 -6.80 14.30 0.74
C ALA A 30 -6.92 12.85 0.20
N PHE A 31 -6.25 11.87 0.82
CA PHE A 31 -6.43 10.45 0.47
C PHE A 31 -7.82 9.94 0.83
N ARG A 32 -8.36 10.34 1.98
CA ARG A 32 -9.75 10.05 2.38
C ARG A 32 -10.73 10.59 1.33
N GLU A 33 -10.57 11.83 0.92
CA GLU A 33 -11.41 12.43 -0.12
C GLU A 33 -11.27 11.70 -1.47
N ALA A 34 -10.06 11.33 -1.86
CA ALA A 34 -9.84 10.54 -3.07
C ALA A 34 -10.54 9.19 -3.02
N LEU A 35 -10.56 8.52 -1.84
CA LEU A 35 -11.27 7.28 -1.61
C LEU A 35 -12.78 7.47 -1.62
N GLU A 36 -13.31 8.50 -0.95
CA GLU A 36 -14.75 8.78 -0.87
C GLU A 36 -15.33 9.11 -2.25
N THR A 37 -14.64 9.95 -3.02
CA THR A 37 -15.09 10.42 -4.34
C THR A 37 -14.86 9.40 -5.47
N LEU A 38 -14.15 8.31 -5.23
CA LEU A 38 -13.98 7.24 -6.21
C LEU A 38 -15.22 6.33 -6.19
N ASP A 39 -16.13 6.56 -7.14
CA ASP A 39 -17.40 5.83 -7.23
C ASP A 39 -17.18 4.38 -7.70
N LEU A 40 -17.67 3.44 -6.89
CA LEU A 40 -17.61 2.00 -7.19
C LEU A 40 -18.63 1.57 -8.24
N ALA A 41 -19.70 2.31 -8.47
CA ALA A 41 -20.70 2.04 -9.48
C ALA A 41 -20.33 2.62 -10.85
N ALA A 42 -19.45 3.64 -10.91
CA ALA A 42 -18.99 4.25 -12.14
C ALA A 42 -18.20 3.27 -13.04
N SER A 43 -17.96 3.63 -14.28
CA SER A 43 -17.05 2.90 -15.19
C SER A 43 -15.67 2.70 -14.57
N PRO A 44 -14.86 1.70 -15.03
CA PRO A 44 -13.51 1.51 -14.54
C PRO A 44 -12.71 2.81 -14.58
N THR A 45 -12.24 3.26 -13.42
CA THR A 45 -11.56 4.55 -13.23
C THR A 45 -10.29 4.37 -12.40
N ALA A 46 -9.21 5.02 -12.84
CA ALA A 46 -7.96 5.14 -12.11
C ALA A 46 -7.69 6.61 -11.80
N ARG A 47 -7.14 6.87 -10.62
CA ARG A 47 -6.69 8.20 -10.17
C ARG A 47 -5.24 8.11 -9.74
N VAL A 48 -4.36 8.93 -10.32
CA VAL A 48 -2.98 9.06 -9.88
C VAL A 48 -2.95 9.99 -8.67
N LEU A 49 -2.28 9.54 -7.62
CA LEU A 49 -2.10 10.27 -6.38
C LEU A 49 -0.67 10.79 -6.24
N TYR A 50 0.31 10.10 -6.87
CA TYR A 50 1.70 10.52 -6.95
C TYR A 50 2.41 9.77 -8.11
N PRO A 51 3.27 10.40 -8.99
CA PRO A 51 3.36 11.85 -9.17
C PRO A 51 2.04 12.43 -9.68
N TYR A 52 1.85 13.72 -9.56
CA TYR A 52 0.62 14.40 -10.01
C TYR A 52 0.50 14.54 -11.53
N THR A 53 1.60 14.31 -12.28
CA THR A 53 1.60 14.39 -13.75
C THR A 53 1.94 13.05 -14.37
N THR A 54 1.20 12.67 -15.42
CA THR A 54 1.39 11.44 -16.21
C THR A 54 1.77 11.75 -17.66
N THR A 55 2.12 12.98 -17.97
CA THR A 55 2.52 13.39 -19.32
C THR A 55 3.82 12.71 -19.73
N HIS A 56 3.85 12.21 -20.99
CA HIS A 56 5.00 11.55 -21.62
C HIS A 56 5.31 10.12 -21.19
N LEU A 57 4.47 9.47 -20.38
CA LEU A 57 4.65 8.04 -20.04
C LEU A 57 4.27 7.17 -21.25
N ARG A 58 5.23 6.38 -21.75
CA ARG A 58 5.04 5.48 -22.90
C ARG A 58 4.93 4.01 -22.49
N ARG A 59 5.78 3.55 -21.57
CA ARG A 59 5.82 2.17 -21.07
C ARG A 59 5.56 2.18 -19.59
N VAL A 60 4.38 1.73 -19.20
CA VAL A 60 3.90 1.89 -17.82
C VAL A 60 3.69 0.53 -17.17
N GLY A 61 4.34 0.32 -16.03
CA GLY A 61 4.09 -0.78 -15.13
C GLY A 61 2.95 -0.47 -14.16
N ILE A 62 2.11 -1.44 -13.89
CA ILE A 62 1.01 -1.36 -12.93
C ILE A 62 1.17 -2.52 -11.96
N LEU A 63 1.60 -2.22 -10.73
CA LEU A 63 1.76 -3.20 -9.66
C LEU A 63 0.60 -3.10 -8.68
N CYS A 64 -0.36 -4.00 -8.84
CA CYS A 64 -1.54 -4.05 -7.98
C CYS A 64 -1.27 -4.88 -6.72
N GLY A 65 -1.57 -4.30 -5.56
CA GLY A 65 -1.36 -4.99 -4.29
C GLY A 65 -2.15 -4.40 -3.14
N SER A 66 -2.19 -5.09 -2.01
CA SER A 66 -2.74 -4.54 -0.77
C SER A 66 -1.73 -3.68 -0.01
N PHE A 67 -0.43 -3.88 -0.22
CA PHE A 67 0.69 -3.17 0.42
C PHE A 67 0.48 -3.00 1.93
N ASN A 68 0.20 -4.09 2.59
CA ASN A 68 -0.22 -4.11 4.00
C ASN A 68 0.74 -4.98 4.85
N PRO A 69 1.99 -4.47 5.13
CA PRO A 69 2.60 -3.24 4.62
C PRO A 69 3.33 -3.40 3.26
N LEU A 70 3.95 -2.31 2.78
CA LEU A 70 4.93 -2.33 1.69
C LEU A 70 6.16 -3.14 2.13
N THR A 71 6.65 -4.04 1.27
CA THR A 71 7.77 -4.95 1.56
C THR A 71 8.87 -4.84 0.51
N LEU A 72 10.09 -5.31 0.81
CA LEU A 72 11.18 -5.38 -0.18
C LEU A 72 10.80 -6.23 -1.40
N ALA A 73 9.94 -7.26 -1.25
CA ALA A 73 9.44 -8.00 -2.41
C ALA A 73 8.65 -7.11 -3.37
N HIS A 74 7.83 -6.18 -2.87
CA HIS A 74 7.06 -5.27 -3.72
C HIS A 74 7.99 -4.27 -4.43
N THR A 75 8.98 -3.72 -3.73
CA THR A 75 9.87 -2.72 -4.29
C THR A 75 10.84 -3.32 -5.30
N GLU A 76 11.38 -4.50 -5.01
CA GLU A 76 12.25 -5.24 -5.94
C GLU A 76 11.47 -5.70 -7.18
N LEU A 77 10.22 -6.15 -7.01
CA LEU A 77 9.35 -6.52 -8.11
C LEU A 77 9.13 -5.35 -9.07
N ALA A 78 8.86 -4.15 -8.53
CA ALA A 78 8.69 -2.93 -9.32
C ALA A 78 9.98 -2.53 -10.04
N GLU A 79 11.09 -2.47 -9.31
CA GLU A 79 12.37 -2.02 -9.85
C GLU A 79 12.95 -3.00 -10.89
N ARG A 80 12.86 -4.32 -10.62
CA ARG A 80 13.36 -5.33 -11.55
C ARG A 80 12.55 -5.36 -12.84
N ALA A 81 11.21 -5.25 -12.74
CA ALA A 81 10.36 -5.14 -13.93
C ALA A 81 10.71 -3.88 -14.73
N ARG A 82 10.92 -2.74 -14.06
CA ARG A 82 11.30 -1.48 -14.68
C ARG A 82 12.60 -1.63 -15.49
N GLN A 83 13.62 -2.21 -14.89
CA GLN A 83 14.93 -2.39 -15.52
C GLN A 83 14.88 -3.36 -16.71
N VAL A 84 14.26 -4.55 -16.52
CA VAL A 84 14.24 -5.61 -17.54
C VAL A 84 13.39 -5.22 -18.74
N PHE A 85 12.30 -4.48 -18.51
CA PHE A 85 11.34 -4.12 -19.57
C PHE A 85 11.37 -2.63 -19.94
N GLU A 86 12.36 -1.87 -19.43
CA GLU A 86 12.57 -0.44 -19.75
C GLU A 86 11.31 0.40 -19.52
N LEU A 87 10.66 0.23 -18.37
CA LEU A 87 9.46 0.99 -18.04
C LEU A 87 9.81 2.41 -17.63
N ASP A 88 9.05 3.38 -18.09
CA ASP A 88 9.20 4.80 -17.72
C ASP A 88 8.80 5.01 -16.25
N CYS A 89 7.72 4.32 -15.83
CA CYS A 89 7.17 4.43 -14.48
C CYS A 89 6.51 3.12 -14.08
N VAL A 90 6.52 2.80 -12.77
CA VAL A 90 5.69 1.75 -12.18
C VAL A 90 4.76 2.36 -11.14
N PHE A 91 3.45 2.16 -11.30
CA PHE A 91 2.45 2.59 -10.33
C PHE A 91 2.17 1.50 -9.30
N PHE A 92 2.45 1.76 -8.03
CA PHE A 92 1.84 1.03 -6.93
C PHE A 92 0.36 1.35 -6.90
N THR A 93 -0.47 0.36 -7.17
CA THR A 93 -1.90 0.56 -7.37
C THR A 93 -2.70 -0.13 -6.29
N LEU A 94 -3.49 0.65 -5.54
CA LEU A 94 -4.47 0.15 -4.59
C LEU A 94 -5.85 0.11 -5.23
N ALA A 95 -6.57 -0.99 -5.03
CA ALA A 95 -7.99 -1.05 -5.36
C ALA A 95 -8.82 -0.67 -4.12
N LYS A 96 -9.83 0.18 -4.31
CA LYS A 96 -10.78 0.55 -3.24
C LYS A 96 -11.54 -0.69 -2.74
N ILE A 97 -11.79 -1.67 -3.62
CA ILE A 97 -12.34 -3.00 -3.28
C ILE A 97 -11.33 -4.07 -3.70
N THR A 98 -11.07 -5.02 -2.84
CA THR A 98 -10.25 -6.22 -3.13
C THR A 98 -11.15 -7.40 -3.46
N VAL A 99 -10.83 -8.18 -4.50
CA VAL A 99 -11.63 -9.31 -5.03
C VAL A 99 -11.68 -10.42 -4.04
N ASP A 100 -11.03 -10.77 -3.13
CA ASP A 100 -11.08 -11.95 -2.26
C ASP A 100 -11.01 -11.65 -0.75
N LYS A 101 -11.17 -10.38 -0.34
CA LYS A 101 -11.01 -10.01 1.06
C LYS A 101 -12.19 -9.16 1.53
N GLU A 102 -13.07 -9.76 2.29
CA GLU A 102 -14.19 -9.07 2.93
C GLU A 102 -13.72 -8.06 3.98
N GLN A 103 -12.63 -8.35 4.68
CA GLN A 103 -11.99 -7.41 5.62
C GLN A 103 -10.47 -7.50 5.52
N VAL A 104 -9.82 -6.37 5.32
CA VAL A 104 -8.37 -6.26 5.38
C VAL A 104 -8.00 -5.73 6.77
N THR A 105 -7.61 -6.62 7.67
CA THR A 105 -7.06 -6.25 8.97
C THR A 105 -5.69 -5.58 8.81
N GLY A 106 -5.36 -4.65 9.70
CA GLY A 106 -4.09 -3.92 9.70
C GLY A 106 -4.25 -2.47 9.30
N MET A 107 -3.29 -1.90 8.55
CA MET A 107 -3.31 -0.47 8.20
C MET A 107 -4.51 -0.07 7.34
N GLY A 108 -5.11 1.09 7.64
CA GLY A 108 -6.13 1.75 6.84
C GLY A 108 -5.64 2.06 5.41
N LEU A 109 -6.56 2.31 4.48
CA LEU A 109 -6.20 2.60 3.09
C LEU A 109 -5.41 3.91 2.98
N GLU A 110 -5.76 4.91 3.76
CA GLU A 110 -5.10 6.21 3.80
C GLU A 110 -3.64 6.08 4.25
N ASP A 111 -3.39 5.31 5.30
CA ASP A 111 -2.04 5.06 5.80
C ASP A 111 -1.20 4.25 4.80
N ARG A 112 -1.81 3.31 4.07
CA ARG A 112 -1.12 2.58 2.98
C ARG A 112 -0.78 3.52 1.82
N LEU A 113 -1.70 4.39 1.41
CA LEU A 113 -1.46 5.40 0.39
C LEU A 113 -0.36 6.38 0.83
N LEU A 114 -0.37 6.79 2.10
CA LEU A 114 0.67 7.63 2.67
C LEU A 114 2.03 6.95 2.58
N LEU A 115 2.14 5.71 3.07
CA LEU A 115 3.38 4.94 3.04
C LEU A 115 3.92 4.74 1.62
N LEU A 116 3.06 4.37 0.67
CA LEU A 116 3.43 4.25 -0.74
C LEU A 116 3.91 5.57 -1.32
N SER A 117 3.26 6.69 -0.96
CA SER A 117 3.65 8.01 -1.44
C SER A 117 4.98 8.47 -0.85
N LEU A 118 5.25 8.19 0.42
CA LEU A 118 6.54 8.48 1.07
C LEU A 118 7.67 7.70 0.38
N TYR A 119 7.47 6.42 0.09
CA TYR A 119 8.44 5.62 -0.65
C TYR A 119 8.62 6.14 -2.08
N ALA A 120 7.54 6.41 -2.82
CA ALA A 120 7.61 6.88 -4.20
C ALA A 120 8.29 8.26 -4.33
N GLN A 121 8.20 9.13 -3.32
CA GLN A 121 8.89 10.43 -3.31
C GLN A 121 10.42 10.32 -3.40
N GLN A 122 10.99 9.22 -2.94
CA GLN A 122 12.44 8.98 -3.02
C GLN A 122 12.86 8.32 -4.35
N HIS A 123 11.88 8.00 -5.24
CA HIS A 123 12.11 7.22 -6.45
C HIS A 123 11.34 7.80 -7.64
N ASN A 124 11.99 8.63 -8.46
CA ASN A 124 11.37 9.40 -9.55
C ASN A 124 10.61 8.58 -10.61
N HIS A 125 10.83 7.26 -10.65
CA HIS A 125 10.18 6.34 -11.57
C HIS A 125 9.03 5.55 -10.94
N LEU A 126 8.65 5.88 -9.72
CA LEU A 126 7.51 5.26 -9.04
C LEU A 126 6.35 6.23 -8.89
N GLY A 127 5.15 5.70 -9.04
CA GLY A 127 3.92 6.43 -8.80
C GLY A 127 2.99 5.69 -7.86
N VAL A 128 1.94 6.37 -7.43
CA VAL A 128 0.85 5.79 -6.63
C VAL A 128 -0.47 6.06 -7.30
N ALA A 129 -1.26 5.02 -7.48
CA ALA A 129 -2.58 5.12 -8.08
C ALA A 129 -3.64 4.39 -7.26
N LEU A 130 -4.87 4.85 -7.41
CA LEU A 130 -6.08 4.27 -6.81
C LEU A 130 -7.04 3.88 -7.91
N VAL A 131 -7.68 2.69 -7.82
CA VAL A 131 -8.67 2.21 -8.80
C VAL A 131 -9.97 1.78 -8.10
N ASN A 132 -11.10 1.95 -8.82
CA ASN A 132 -12.41 1.56 -8.31
C ASN A 132 -12.78 0.09 -8.61
N ARG A 133 -11.92 -0.67 -9.28
CA ARG A 133 -12.18 -2.05 -9.69
C ARG A 133 -11.08 -2.99 -9.20
N GLY A 134 -11.46 -4.26 -8.95
CA GLY A 134 -10.54 -5.30 -8.50
C GLY A 134 -10.01 -6.19 -9.63
N LEU A 135 -10.75 -6.38 -10.72
CA LEU A 135 -10.35 -7.27 -11.81
C LEU A 135 -9.37 -6.60 -12.77
N TYR A 136 -8.35 -7.33 -13.21
CA TYR A 136 -7.25 -6.81 -14.03
C TYR A 136 -7.70 -6.24 -15.39
N PHE A 137 -8.71 -6.85 -16.03
CA PHE A 137 -9.23 -6.31 -17.29
C PHE A 137 -9.92 -4.94 -17.12
N GLU A 138 -10.63 -4.74 -15.99
CA GLU A 138 -11.26 -3.45 -15.65
C GLU A 138 -10.19 -2.40 -15.28
N GLN A 139 -9.16 -2.83 -14.55
CA GLN A 139 -8.03 -1.95 -14.23
C GLN A 139 -7.27 -1.54 -15.49
N ALA A 140 -7.09 -2.46 -16.46
CA ALA A 140 -6.50 -2.14 -17.75
C ALA A 140 -7.31 -1.08 -18.52
N GLN A 141 -8.65 -1.17 -18.48
CA GLN A 141 -9.52 -0.13 -19.05
C GLN A 141 -9.34 1.21 -18.33
N ALA A 142 -9.32 1.20 -17.00
CA ALA A 142 -9.14 2.41 -16.19
C ALA A 142 -7.82 3.12 -16.52
N PHE A 143 -6.71 2.39 -16.57
CA PHE A 143 -5.41 2.96 -16.94
C PHE A 143 -5.32 3.36 -18.40
N ARG A 144 -5.98 2.63 -19.32
CA ARG A 144 -6.09 3.02 -20.74
C ARG A 144 -6.81 4.35 -20.89
N THR A 145 -7.90 4.56 -20.17
CA THR A 145 -8.63 5.83 -20.16
C THR A 145 -7.78 6.96 -19.57
N LEU A 146 -7.05 6.69 -18.49
CA LEU A 146 -6.23 7.68 -17.79
C LEU A 146 -5.02 8.12 -18.64
N LEU A 147 -4.29 7.16 -19.25
CA LEU A 147 -3.00 7.40 -19.90
C LEU A 147 -3.10 7.56 -21.43
N GLY A 148 -4.25 7.28 -22.01
CA GLY A 148 -4.47 7.36 -23.44
C GLY A 148 -3.93 6.17 -24.24
N ALA A 149 -4.19 6.17 -25.56
CA ALA A 149 -3.88 5.05 -26.45
C ALA A 149 -2.38 4.85 -26.68
N GLN A 150 -1.55 5.86 -26.49
CA GLN A 150 -0.10 5.82 -26.76
C GLN A 150 0.68 5.09 -25.67
N ALA A 151 0.14 4.96 -24.47
CA ALA A 151 0.81 4.25 -23.38
C ALA A 151 0.72 2.73 -23.55
N VAL A 152 1.82 2.03 -23.48
CA VAL A 152 1.90 0.57 -23.43
C VAL A 152 1.80 0.14 -21.97
N LEU A 153 0.78 -0.63 -21.63
CA LEU A 153 0.48 -1.02 -20.25
C LEU A 153 1.01 -2.42 -19.94
N HIS A 154 1.65 -2.56 -18.81
CA HIS A 154 2.18 -3.82 -18.29
C HIS A 154 1.75 -4.01 -16.85
N PHE A 155 1.03 -5.08 -16.53
CA PHE A 155 0.84 -5.45 -15.13
C PHE A 155 2.07 -6.22 -14.62
N VAL A 156 2.61 -5.77 -13.51
CA VAL A 156 3.74 -6.40 -12.82
C VAL A 156 3.18 -7.26 -11.70
N ILE A 157 3.42 -8.57 -11.74
CA ILE A 157 2.79 -9.54 -10.83
C ILE A 157 3.73 -10.66 -10.42
N GLY A 158 3.45 -11.33 -9.31
CA GLY A 158 4.06 -12.62 -8.98
C GLY A 158 3.29 -13.79 -9.60
N MET A 159 3.92 -14.97 -9.65
CA MET A 159 3.32 -16.20 -10.18
C MET A 159 1.99 -16.57 -9.50
N ASP A 160 1.84 -16.33 -8.20
CA ASP A 160 0.60 -16.56 -7.46
C ASP A 160 -0.59 -15.77 -8.03
N LYS A 161 -0.34 -14.55 -8.48
CA LYS A 161 -1.35 -13.71 -9.13
C LYS A 161 -1.69 -14.18 -10.55
N LEU A 162 -0.71 -14.72 -11.29
CA LEU A 162 -0.98 -15.29 -12.61
C LEU A 162 -1.99 -16.43 -12.52
N PHE A 163 -1.86 -17.34 -11.54
CA PHE A 163 -2.83 -18.39 -11.30
C PHE A 163 -4.24 -17.83 -11.05
N GLN A 164 -4.38 -16.79 -10.24
CA GLN A 164 -5.66 -16.13 -10.00
C GLN A 164 -6.24 -15.50 -11.29
N ILE A 165 -5.42 -14.78 -12.07
CA ILE A 165 -5.87 -14.14 -13.32
C ILE A 165 -6.34 -15.18 -14.34
N LEU A 166 -5.73 -16.35 -14.37
CA LEU A 166 -6.12 -17.42 -15.30
C LEU A 166 -7.23 -18.32 -14.75
N ASP A 167 -7.62 -18.18 -13.47
CA ASP A 167 -8.66 -19.02 -12.86
C ASP A 167 -10.07 -18.61 -13.32
N PRO A 168 -10.84 -19.55 -13.93
CA PRO A 168 -12.19 -19.25 -14.42
C PRO A 168 -13.18 -18.83 -13.34
N ARG A 169 -12.95 -19.14 -12.05
CA ARG A 169 -13.86 -18.80 -10.93
C ARG A 169 -14.10 -17.30 -10.77
N TYR A 170 -13.19 -16.46 -11.25
CA TYR A 170 -13.29 -15.00 -11.11
C TYR A 170 -14.07 -14.33 -12.26
N TYR A 171 -14.57 -15.08 -13.24
CA TYR A 171 -15.17 -14.52 -14.46
C TYR A 171 -16.51 -15.18 -14.78
N ARG A 172 -17.45 -14.39 -15.27
CA ARG A 172 -18.65 -14.91 -15.96
C ARG A 172 -18.28 -15.50 -17.33
N ASP A 173 -17.39 -14.82 -18.05
CA ASP A 173 -16.79 -15.27 -19.31
C ASP A 173 -15.28 -14.98 -19.25
N ARG A 174 -14.50 -15.99 -18.86
CA ARG A 174 -13.05 -15.92 -18.78
C ARG A 174 -12.41 -15.53 -20.11
N LYS A 175 -12.91 -16.12 -21.22
CA LYS A 175 -12.31 -15.90 -22.54
C LYS A 175 -12.50 -14.46 -23.00
N ALA A 176 -13.68 -13.88 -22.79
CA ALA A 176 -13.95 -12.48 -23.07
C ALA A 176 -13.09 -11.55 -22.19
N ALA A 177 -13.04 -11.80 -20.89
CA ALA A 177 -12.27 -10.99 -19.95
C ALA A 177 -10.76 -11.00 -20.25
N LEU A 178 -10.17 -12.19 -20.50
CA LEU A 178 -8.75 -12.30 -20.83
C LEU A 178 -8.41 -11.72 -22.22
N ARG A 179 -9.29 -11.87 -23.22
CA ARG A 179 -9.11 -11.17 -24.51
C ARG A 179 -9.08 -9.66 -24.31
N GLN A 180 -9.97 -9.12 -23.50
CA GLN A 180 -10.03 -7.70 -23.20
C GLN A 180 -8.78 -7.24 -22.46
N LEU A 181 -8.34 -7.97 -21.43
CA LEU A 181 -7.10 -7.69 -20.71
C LEU A 181 -5.91 -7.61 -21.68
N PHE A 182 -5.70 -8.66 -22.47
CA PHE A 182 -4.53 -8.79 -23.34
C PHE A 182 -4.61 -7.96 -24.64
N SER A 183 -5.76 -7.38 -24.97
CA SER A 183 -5.85 -6.33 -25.99
C SER A 183 -5.38 -4.96 -25.49
N LEU A 184 -5.31 -4.75 -24.17
CA LEU A 184 -4.96 -3.47 -23.54
C LEU A 184 -3.60 -3.49 -22.85
N ALA A 185 -3.18 -4.63 -22.32
CA ALA A 185 -1.98 -4.76 -21.50
C ALA A 185 -1.33 -6.14 -21.65
N SER A 186 -0.05 -6.25 -21.27
CA SER A 186 0.64 -7.52 -21.07
C SER A 186 0.93 -7.74 -19.57
N LEU A 187 1.34 -8.97 -19.20
CA LEU A 187 1.76 -9.29 -17.83
C LEU A 187 3.26 -9.54 -17.80
N LEU A 188 3.93 -8.94 -16.81
CA LEU A 188 5.32 -9.17 -16.44
C LEU A 188 5.31 -10.00 -15.16
N ILE A 189 5.71 -11.25 -15.26
CA ILE A 189 5.51 -12.26 -14.22
C ILE A 189 6.83 -12.62 -13.57
N ALA A 190 6.96 -12.41 -12.26
CA ALA A 190 8.12 -12.81 -11.49
C ALA A 190 7.93 -14.18 -10.84
N ASN A 191 9.04 -14.92 -10.67
CA ASN A 191 9.06 -16.13 -9.85
C ASN A 191 8.63 -15.84 -8.40
N ARG A 192 8.16 -16.87 -7.72
CA ARG A 192 7.88 -16.83 -6.28
C ARG A 192 7.99 -18.23 -5.70
N SER A 193 8.80 -18.38 -4.65
CA SER A 193 9.07 -19.69 -4.04
C SER A 193 9.41 -20.74 -5.10
N ASP A 194 8.75 -21.89 -5.07
CA ASP A 194 8.95 -22.99 -6.02
C ASP A 194 8.35 -22.73 -7.42
N MET A 195 7.60 -21.62 -7.59
CA MET A 195 6.97 -21.25 -8.86
C MET A 195 7.99 -20.55 -9.77
N ASN A 196 8.77 -21.36 -10.47
CA ASN A 196 9.84 -20.96 -11.36
C ASN A 196 9.41 -20.91 -12.84
N GLN A 197 10.36 -20.70 -13.72
CA GLN A 197 10.15 -20.67 -15.17
C GLN A 197 9.57 -21.98 -15.74
N GLN A 198 9.90 -23.14 -15.15
CA GLN A 198 9.36 -24.41 -15.61
C GLN A 198 7.83 -24.49 -15.35
N VAL A 199 7.39 -24.12 -14.14
CA VAL A 199 5.98 -24.05 -13.77
C VAL A 199 5.24 -23.05 -14.66
N PHE A 200 5.84 -21.89 -14.95
CA PHE A 200 5.31 -20.91 -15.88
C PHE A 200 5.11 -21.50 -17.28
N THR A 201 6.12 -22.19 -17.83
CA THR A 201 6.04 -22.81 -19.16
C THR A 201 4.92 -23.87 -19.22
N GLN A 202 4.85 -24.76 -18.21
CA GLN A 202 3.81 -25.79 -18.11
C GLN A 202 2.39 -25.18 -18.07
N LEU A 203 2.22 -24.06 -17.34
CA LEU A 203 0.94 -23.35 -17.29
C LEU A 203 0.54 -22.79 -18.66
N LEU A 204 1.50 -22.27 -19.43
CA LEU A 204 1.27 -21.70 -20.77
C LEU A 204 1.05 -22.78 -21.85
N ASP A 205 1.51 -24.00 -21.63
CA ASP A 205 1.32 -25.11 -22.56
C ASP A 205 -0.11 -25.70 -22.49
N GLN A 206 -0.88 -25.34 -21.46
CA GLN A 206 -2.29 -25.71 -21.37
C GLN A 206 -3.07 -25.07 -22.53
N PRO A 207 -3.92 -25.83 -23.26
CA PRO A 207 -4.61 -25.36 -24.46
C PRO A 207 -5.38 -24.05 -24.27
N GLU A 208 -6.03 -23.88 -23.13
CA GLU A 208 -6.80 -22.70 -22.76
C GLU A 208 -5.96 -21.45 -22.50
N ASN A 209 -4.65 -21.61 -22.23
CA ASN A 209 -3.73 -20.51 -21.92
C ASN A 209 -2.84 -20.11 -23.11
N ARG A 210 -2.61 -21.05 -24.06
CA ARG A 210 -1.76 -20.82 -25.25
C ARG A 210 -2.05 -19.54 -26.02
N PRO A 211 -3.33 -19.12 -26.22
CA PRO A 211 -3.64 -17.88 -26.95
C PRO A 211 -3.06 -16.62 -26.34
N TYR A 212 -2.77 -16.65 -25.03
CA TYR A 212 -2.29 -15.48 -24.28
C TYR A 212 -0.77 -15.43 -24.13
N ARG A 213 -0.05 -16.48 -24.53
CA ARG A 213 1.41 -16.61 -24.42
C ARG A 213 2.19 -15.37 -24.93
N PRO A 214 1.83 -14.72 -26.05
CA PRO A 214 2.56 -13.55 -26.53
C PRO A 214 2.52 -12.33 -25.60
N SER A 215 1.53 -12.28 -24.69
CA SER A 215 1.35 -11.17 -23.73
C SER A 215 1.85 -11.49 -22.34
N LEU A 216 2.54 -12.63 -22.14
CA LEU A 216 3.00 -13.11 -20.83
C LEU A 216 4.52 -13.23 -20.83
N HIS A 217 5.20 -12.41 -20.01
CA HIS A 217 6.66 -12.32 -19.97
C HIS A 217 7.17 -12.67 -18.58
N PHE A 218 8.08 -13.64 -18.50
CA PHE A 218 8.65 -14.09 -17.24
C PHE A 218 9.98 -13.41 -16.96
N PHE A 219 10.27 -13.08 -15.69
CA PHE A 219 11.56 -12.60 -15.22
C PHE A 219 11.85 -13.09 -13.81
N LEU A 220 13.10 -12.97 -13.38
CA LEU A 220 13.57 -13.50 -12.09
C LEU A 220 13.75 -12.39 -11.06
N LEU A 221 13.24 -12.64 -9.87
CA LEU A 221 13.59 -11.93 -8.64
C LEU A 221 14.71 -12.66 -7.90
N PRO A 222 15.55 -11.95 -7.15
CA PRO A 222 16.49 -12.54 -6.21
C PRO A 222 15.77 -13.44 -5.19
N ALA A 223 16.37 -14.58 -4.84
CA ALA A 223 15.76 -15.55 -3.94
C ALA A 223 15.44 -14.95 -2.56
N GLU A 224 16.27 -14.00 -2.09
CA GLU A 224 16.15 -13.36 -0.78
C GLU A 224 14.84 -12.56 -0.61
N VAL A 225 14.26 -12.09 -1.71
CA VAL A 225 13.02 -11.29 -1.69
C VAL A 225 11.82 -12.02 -2.28
N ALA A 226 12.03 -13.04 -3.12
CA ALA A 226 10.96 -13.78 -3.77
C ALA A 226 9.98 -14.44 -2.79
N ASP A 227 10.48 -14.83 -1.61
CA ASP A 227 9.71 -15.52 -0.57
C ASP A 227 9.12 -14.60 0.50
N LEU A 228 9.42 -13.30 0.45
CA LEU A 228 8.90 -12.37 1.45
C LEU A 228 7.37 -12.24 1.36
N SER A 229 6.73 -12.39 2.51
CA SER A 229 5.27 -12.32 2.65
C SER A 229 4.85 -11.22 3.61
N ALA A 230 3.96 -10.33 3.18
CA ALA A 230 3.38 -9.31 4.05
C ALA A 230 2.66 -9.92 5.27
N THR A 231 2.08 -11.11 5.14
CA THR A 231 1.46 -11.83 6.25
C THR A 231 2.51 -12.29 7.28
N ALA A 232 3.64 -12.86 6.84
CA ALA A 232 4.73 -13.25 7.73
C ALA A 232 5.32 -12.01 8.44
N ILE A 233 5.46 -10.90 7.74
CA ILE A 233 5.93 -9.62 8.30
C ILE A 233 4.98 -9.12 9.39
N ARG A 234 3.65 -9.11 9.15
CA ARG A 234 2.67 -8.74 10.19
C ARG A 234 2.75 -9.64 11.42
N ASN A 235 2.91 -10.94 11.23
CA ASN A 235 3.07 -11.89 12.35
C ASN A 235 4.36 -11.62 13.15
N THR A 236 5.45 -11.25 12.47
CA THR A 236 6.72 -10.88 13.11
C THR A 236 6.56 -9.61 13.95
N LEU A 237 5.88 -8.59 13.42
CA LEU A 237 5.58 -7.35 14.13
C LEU A 237 4.64 -7.59 15.33
N ALA A 238 3.61 -8.41 15.15
CA ALA A 238 2.69 -8.80 16.23
C ALA A 238 3.40 -9.56 17.37
N ALA A 239 4.49 -10.24 17.07
CA ALA A 239 5.37 -10.88 18.05
C ALA A 239 6.41 -9.89 18.66
N GLY A 240 6.33 -8.59 18.37
CA GLY A 240 7.24 -7.57 18.86
C GLY A 240 8.65 -7.63 18.26
N LYS A 241 8.85 -8.34 17.15
CA LYS A 241 10.16 -8.53 16.51
C LYS A 241 10.39 -7.53 15.37
N SER A 242 11.66 -7.21 15.11
CA SER A 242 12.05 -6.31 14.03
C SER A 242 11.89 -6.95 12.64
N VAL A 243 11.46 -6.15 11.67
CA VAL A 243 11.32 -6.51 10.26
C VAL A 243 12.21 -5.67 9.32
N ALA A 244 13.15 -4.89 9.87
CA ALA A 244 13.96 -3.91 9.13
C ALA A 244 14.73 -4.48 7.92
N LYS A 245 14.99 -5.81 7.89
CA LYS A 245 15.63 -6.48 6.75
C LYS A 245 14.65 -6.97 5.67
N GLN A 246 13.34 -6.78 5.87
CA GLN A 246 12.28 -7.34 5.01
C GLN A 246 11.41 -6.25 4.38
N VAL A 247 11.55 -5.02 4.87
CA VAL A 247 10.76 -3.87 4.43
C VAL A 247 11.65 -2.66 4.15
N PRO A 248 11.22 -1.71 3.32
CA PRO A 248 11.91 -0.43 3.14
C PRO A 248 12.00 0.37 4.44
N GLN A 249 12.93 1.34 4.48
CA GLN A 249 13.14 2.20 5.64
C GLN A 249 11.86 2.98 6.00
N GLU A 250 11.11 3.46 5.01
CA GLU A 250 9.84 4.17 5.20
C GLU A 250 8.81 3.30 5.93
N THR A 251 8.74 2.01 5.57
CA THR A 251 7.89 1.06 6.27
C THR A 251 8.36 0.82 7.70
N THR A 252 9.68 0.68 7.91
CA THR A 252 10.25 0.50 9.25
C THR A 252 9.89 1.70 10.13
N THR A 253 10.12 2.92 9.65
CA THR A 253 9.78 4.16 10.37
C THR A 253 8.28 4.21 10.66
N PHE A 254 7.45 3.98 9.64
CA PHE A 254 5.99 4.03 9.80
C PHE A 254 5.49 3.07 10.89
N VAL A 255 5.89 1.79 10.84
CA VAL A 255 5.40 0.80 11.81
C VAL A 255 5.96 1.02 13.22
N THR A 256 7.15 1.61 13.34
CA THR A 256 7.73 1.97 14.63
C THR A 256 6.99 3.12 15.27
N GLU A 257 6.78 4.22 14.53
CA GLU A 257 6.12 5.43 15.02
C GLU A 257 4.63 5.21 15.32
N THR A 258 3.92 4.53 14.41
CA THR A 258 2.47 4.32 14.54
C THR A 258 2.11 3.10 15.38
N ARG A 259 3.07 2.22 15.67
CA ARG A 259 2.86 0.92 16.30
C ARG A 259 1.93 0.00 15.51
N ALA A 260 1.75 0.25 14.20
CA ALA A 260 0.94 -0.60 13.33
C ALA A 260 1.41 -2.07 13.41
N TYR A 261 0.47 -2.98 13.59
CA TYR A 261 0.66 -4.43 13.79
C TYR A 261 1.36 -4.85 15.10
N HIS A 262 1.84 -3.92 15.91
CA HIS A 262 2.42 -4.28 17.22
C HIS A 262 1.33 -4.64 18.23
N PRO A 263 1.65 -5.45 19.23
CA PRO A 263 0.71 -5.74 20.29
C PRO A 263 0.38 -4.48 21.09
N PRO A 264 -0.83 -4.38 21.66
CA PRO A 264 -1.18 -3.32 22.60
C PRO A 264 -0.23 -3.26 23.78
N THR A 265 -0.08 -2.09 24.38
CA THR A 265 0.79 -1.83 25.54
C THR A 265 -0.04 -1.51 26.78
N GLN A 266 0.46 -1.88 27.97
CA GLN A 266 -0.15 -1.47 29.23
C GLN A 266 0.26 -0.03 29.57
N SER A 267 -0.73 0.80 29.94
CA SER A 267 -0.54 2.18 30.39
C SER A 267 -1.43 2.42 31.61
N GLY A 268 -0.86 2.30 32.82
CA GLY A 268 -1.65 2.24 34.05
C GLY A 268 -2.58 1.02 34.04
N ASP A 269 -3.87 1.25 34.29
CA ASP A 269 -4.92 0.22 34.32
C ASP A 269 -5.54 -0.06 32.93
N GLU A 270 -5.10 0.65 31.87
CA GLU A 270 -5.65 0.52 30.52
C GLU A 270 -4.68 -0.20 29.59
N THR A 271 -5.23 -1.03 28.68
CA THR A 271 -4.48 -1.61 27.56
C THR A 271 -4.72 -0.75 26.33
N LEU A 272 -3.66 -0.16 25.78
CA LEU A 272 -3.73 0.78 24.66
C LEU A 272 -3.14 0.17 23.39
N ASP A 273 -3.95 0.10 22.33
CA ASP A 273 -3.49 -0.14 20.98
C ASP A 273 -3.27 1.21 20.28
N ALA A 274 -2.01 1.59 20.15
CA ALA A 274 -1.63 2.91 19.61
C ALA A 274 -2.12 3.10 18.18
N TYR A 275 -2.09 2.05 17.35
CA TYR A 275 -2.55 2.16 15.97
C TYR A 275 -4.08 2.29 15.88
N VAL A 276 -4.82 1.58 16.71
CA VAL A 276 -6.28 1.71 16.79
C VAL A 276 -6.66 3.11 17.27
N ILE A 277 -5.95 3.64 18.27
CA ILE A 277 -6.17 5.01 18.77
C ILE A 277 -5.86 6.06 17.69
N ARG A 278 -4.75 5.89 16.93
CA ARG A 278 -4.42 6.74 15.78
C ARG A 278 -5.55 6.73 14.73
N SER A 279 -6.03 5.54 14.38
CA SER A 279 -7.10 5.39 13.39
C SER A 279 -8.40 6.04 13.88
N HIS A 280 -8.77 5.83 15.14
CA HIS A 280 -9.94 6.47 15.74
C HIS A 280 -9.83 8.00 15.75
N LEU A 281 -8.68 8.55 16.17
CA LEU A 281 -8.45 9.99 16.15
C LEU A 281 -8.54 10.56 14.72
N PHE A 282 -7.98 9.85 13.73
CA PHE A 282 -8.11 10.25 12.34
C PHE A 282 -9.57 10.29 11.86
N GLU A 283 -10.40 9.31 12.26
CA GLU A 283 -11.84 9.33 11.96
C GLU A 283 -12.53 10.56 12.58
N LEU A 284 -12.22 10.90 13.82
CA LEU A 284 -12.77 12.12 14.45
C LEU A 284 -12.35 13.39 13.70
N LEU A 285 -11.07 13.50 13.32
CA LEU A 285 -10.55 14.64 12.57
C LEU A 285 -11.17 14.74 11.17
N ALA A 286 -11.47 13.62 10.52
CA ALA A 286 -12.13 13.59 9.24
C ALA A 286 -13.57 14.12 9.29
N THR A 287 -14.26 14.03 10.42
CA THR A 287 -15.61 14.62 10.59
C THR A 287 -15.60 16.14 10.70
N VAL A 288 -14.49 16.72 11.15
CA VAL A 288 -14.27 18.18 11.29
C VAL A 288 -13.21 18.70 10.32
N ARG A 289 -13.18 18.13 9.11
CA ARG A 289 -12.17 18.33 8.06
C ARG A 289 -11.77 19.79 7.83
N PRO A 290 -12.69 20.77 7.72
CA PRO A 290 -12.31 22.16 7.48
C PRO A 290 -11.38 22.73 8.55
N TRP A 291 -11.66 22.46 9.82
CA TRP A 291 -10.80 22.84 10.93
C TRP A 291 -9.52 21.99 10.97
N ALA A 292 -9.67 20.67 10.85
CA ALA A 292 -8.56 19.74 10.94
C ALA A 292 -7.45 20.01 9.91
N THR A 293 -7.82 20.40 8.68
CA THR A 293 -6.85 20.70 7.62
C THR A 293 -6.03 21.96 7.88
N GLN A 294 -6.59 22.94 8.61
CA GLN A 294 -5.96 24.25 8.80
C GLN A 294 -5.28 24.41 10.14
N GLU A 295 -5.83 23.80 11.19
CA GLU A 295 -5.44 24.12 12.55
C GLU A 295 -4.98 22.89 13.38
N ALA A 296 -5.36 21.64 13.01
CA ALA A 296 -5.07 20.50 13.86
C ALA A 296 -3.61 20.03 13.75
N ASP A 297 -2.95 19.89 14.90
CA ASP A 297 -1.69 19.16 15.04
C ASP A 297 -1.98 17.67 15.36
N PHE A 298 -1.92 16.83 14.34
CA PHE A 298 -2.25 15.41 14.46
C PHE A 298 -1.30 14.67 15.41
N GLN A 299 -0.01 14.99 15.38
CA GLN A 299 1.00 14.35 16.22
C GLN A 299 0.75 14.70 17.70
N HIS A 300 0.53 15.97 18.01
CA HIS A 300 0.21 16.42 19.36
C HIS A 300 -1.09 15.79 19.88
N LEU A 301 -2.17 15.84 19.10
CA LEU A 301 -3.45 15.24 19.47
C LEU A 301 -3.34 13.72 19.69
N LEU A 302 -2.53 13.01 18.91
CA LEU A 302 -2.26 11.60 19.13
C LEU A 302 -1.50 11.37 20.43
N HIS A 303 -0.53 12.22 20.75
CA HIS A 303 0.19 12.15 22.04
C HIS A 303 -0.77 12.31 23.23
N VAL A 304 -1.68 13.29 23.16
CA VAL A 304 -2.74 13.47 24.17
C VAL A 304 -3.63 12.24 24.24
N ALA A 305 -4.09 11.71 23.08
CA ALA A 305 -4.96 10.53 23.02
C ALA A 305 -4.31 9.26 23.60
N LEU A 306 -2.99 9.14 23.54
CA LEU A 306 -2.22 8.03 24.12
C LEU A 306 -1.89 8.23 25.61
N SER A 307 -2.09 9.43 26.16
CA SER A 307 -1.81 9.72 27.56
C SER A 307 -2.83 9.14 28.53
N THR A 308 -2.47 9.06 29.82
CA THR A 308 -3.38 8.68 30.91
C THR A 308 -4.24 9.85 31.42
N SER A 309 -4.16 11.03 30.79
CA SER A 309 -4.93 12.20 31.14
C SER A 309 -6.45 11.98 30.97
N GLU A 310 -7.27 12.79 31.64
CA GLU A 310 -8.72 12.74 31.46
C GLU A 310 -9.11 13.07 30.02
N LYS A 311 -8.45 14.06 29.39
CA LYS A 311 -8.68 14.44 27.99
C LYS A 311 -8.33 13.27 27.04
N GLY A 312 -7.21 12.58 27.26
CA GLY A 312 -6.84 11.41 26.48
C GLY A 312 -7.89 10.29 26.57
N ARG A 313 -8.36 9.99 27.78
CA ARG A 313 -9.44 9.02 27.99
C ARG A 313 -10.74 9.43 27.27
N ARG A 314 -11.09 10.72 27.33
CA ARG A 314 -12.28 11.23 26.64
C ARG A 314 -12.13 11.14 25.12
N LEU A 315 -10.99 11.50 24.53
CA LEU A 315 -10.73 11.34 23.09
C LEU A 315 -10.89 9.88 22.65
N ARG A 316 -10.37 8.92 23.40
CA ARG A 316 -10.51 7.49 23.08
C ARG A 316 -11.93 6.95 23.15
N ARG A 317 -12.79 7.56 23.95
CA ARG A 317 -14.19 7.13 24.19
C ARG A 317 -15.21 7.89 23.36
N LEU A 318 -14.81 8.98 22.71
CA LEU A 318 -15.73 9.79 21.91
C LEU A 318 -16.32 8.93 20.80
N SER A 319 -17.63 8.80 20.78
CA SER A 319 -18.35 7.96 19.82
C SER A 319 -18.95 8.78 18.67
N GLY A 320 -19.25 8.13 17.54
CA GLY A 320 -19.94 8.78 16.43
C GLY A 320 -21.30 9.31 16.86
N GLY A 321 -21.53 10.60 16.67
CA GLY A 321 -22.75 11.31 17.05
C GLY A 321 -22.53 12.49 18.00
N GLU A 322 -21.40 12.54 18.68
CA GLU A 322 -20.94 13.70 19.44
C GLU A 322 -20.06 14.60 18.54
N ASP A 323 -20.20 15.93 18.69
CA ASP A 323 -19.29 16.87 18.01
C ASP A 323 -17.90 16.79 18.65
N PRO A 324 -16.86 16.32 17.94
CA PRO A 324 -15.53 16.19 18.50
C PRO A 324 -14.78 17.52 18.61
N LEU A 325 -15.21 18.56 17.90
CA LEU A 325 -14.46 19.80 17.74
C LEU A 325 -14.15 20.53 19.06
N PRO A 326 -15.07 20.67 20.03
CA PRO A 326 -14.76 21.33 21.29
C PRO A 326 -13.67 20.61 22.09
N LEU A 327 -13.71 19.27 22.11
CA LEU A 327 -12.71 18.46 22.81
C LEU A 327 -11.36 18.51 22.09
N LEU A 328 -11.31 18.37 20.78
CA LEU A 328 -10.10 18.45 19.99
C LEU A 328 -9.37 19.78 20.17
N ARG A 329 -10.11 20.90 20.10
CA ARG A 329 -9.55 22.24 20.36
C ARG A 329 -8.97 22.36 21.76
N SER A 330 -9.71 21.91 22.79
CA SER A 330 -9.23 21.97 24.17
C SER A 330 -7.97 21.13 24.40
N CYS A 331 -7.78 20.05 23.65
CA CYS A 331 -6.57 19.22 23.74
C CYS A 331 -5.36 19.90 23.07
N GLN A 332 -5.56 20.76 22.10
CA GLN A 332 -4.50 21.43 21.34
C GLN A 332 -4.00 22.72 22.02
N GLU A 333 -4.83 23.38 22.82
CA GLU A 333 -4.49 24.65 23.51
C GLU A 333 -3.50 24.49 24.69
N GLU A 334 -3.16 23.27 25.10
CA GLU A 334 -2.28 22.97 26.24
C GLU A 334 -0.81 22.73 25.83
N SER A 335 -0.39 23.22 24.67
CA SER A 335 1.00 23.06 24.15
C SER A 335 1.98 24.04 24.79
#